data_75664dca7e308ad3461fab5a91bdc5e6
#
_entry.id   75664dca7e308ad3461fab5a91bdc5e6
#
_cell.length_a   1.000
_cell.length_b   1.000
_cell.length_c   1.000
_cell.angle_alpha   90.00
_cell.angle_beta   90.00
_cell.angle_gamma   90.00
#
_symmetry.space_group_name_H-M   'P 1'
#
loop_
_entity.id
_entity.type
_entity.pdbx_description
1 polymer ?
#
loop_
_entity_poly.entity_id
_entity_poly.type
_entity_poly.pdbx_seq_one_letter_code
_entity_poly.pdbx_strand_id
1 'polypeptide(L)'
;GDRFRGADGELHEMVTTDQEQYLPLRLGLGDAVDGGGVSGGIRIPEDAVWTMTQPGPNQVRFELEADGFTITRQWEAGGAPYQLWSTVRIQNGSRGTRPVRVSVRSAHYVSREAEGSTFLGRPSDVASFGQCYFGDEDHERFDRKELDDDNPSHFGAGFAPNAGWAAITNQYFATLIAAEDDAAERCQIWMDNRGRPQAVGTLFEVALRYPRVELAPGADHVTRTAVYMGPKDLDAMHAFGHKATAAVDLGWFTFIAEGLVWLLR
;
A
#
# COMPACT_ATOMS: atom_id res chain seq x y z
N GLY A 1 -11.51 10.98 13.21
CA GLY A 1 -10.65 11.77 13.18
C GLY A 1 -10.08 12.80 14.16
N ASP A 2 -10.80 13.24 15.21
CA ASP A 2 -10.36 14.37 16.07
C ASP A 2 -9.22 14.02 17.07
N ARG A 3 -8.69 12.81 17.03
CA ARG A 3 -7.70 12.34 18.02
C ARG A 3 -6.25 12.59 17.62
N PHE A 4 -5.97 12.82 16.36
CA PHE A 4 -4.60 12.96 15.87
C PHE A 4 -4.40 14.35 15.26
N ARG A 5 -3.80 15.22 16.05
CA ARG A 5 -3.45 16.59 15.63
C ARG A 5 -1.94 16.73 15.68
N GLY A 6 -1.41 17.47 14.70
CA GLY A 6 -0.02 17.89 14.72
C GLY A 6 0.31 18.82 15.89
N ALA A 7 1.58 19.13 16.08
CA ALA A 7 2.03 20.07 17.10
C ALA A 7 1.44 21.49 16.93
N ASP A 8 1.00 21.82 15.72
CA ASP A 8 0.30 23.04 15.32
C ASP A 8 -1.20 23.03 15.63
N GLY A 9 -1.74 21.89 16.11
CA GLY A 9 -3.16 21.70 16.43
C GLY A 9 -4.02 21.33 15.23
N GLU A 10 -3.46 21.29 14.00
CA GLU A 10 -4.17 20.90 12.80
C GLU A 10 -4.29 19.37 12.69
N LEU A 11 -5.27 18.90 11.91
CA LEU A 11 -5.42 17.47 11.65
C LEU A 11 -4.26 17.01 10.75
N HIS A 12 -3.60 15.93 11.15
CA HIS A 12 -2.53 15.37 10.36
C HIS A 12 -3.09 14.65 9.13
N GLU A 13 -2.74 15.13 7.94
CA GLU A 13 -3.11 14.47 6.69
C GLU A 13 -2.23 13.23 6.48
N MET A 14 -2.89 12.08 6.46
CA MET A 14 -2.22 10.78 6.22
C MET A 14 -2.12 10.45 4.73
N VAL A 15 -2.81 11.18 3.89
CA VAL A 15 -2.96 10.90 2.47
C VAL A 15 -2.48 12.10 1.67
N THR A 16 -1.45 11.92 0.87
CA THR A 16 -1.00 12.93 -0.09
C THR A 16 -1.97 12.97 -1.25
N THR A 17 -2.70 14.09 -1.39
CA THR A 17 -3.71 14.26 -2.44
C THR A 17 -3.30 15.26 -3.52
N ASP A 18 -2.16 15.93 -3.35
CA ASP A 18 -1.71 17.02 -4.23
C ASP A 18 -1.43 16.60 -5.67
N GLN A 19 -1.28 15.30 -5.93
CA GLN A 19 -1.03 14.77 -7.27
C GLN A 19 -1.72 13.43 -7.43
N GLU A 20 -2.63 13.34 -8.41
CA GLU A 20 -3.42 12.13 -8.71
C GLU A 20 -2.57 10.88 -8.95
N GLN A 21 -1.39 11.06 -9.54
CA GLN A 21 -0.46 9.95 -9.82
C GLN A 21 0.14 9.32 -8.55
N TYR A 22 0.02 9.96 -7.39
CA TYR A 22 0.57 9.49 -6.12
C TYR A 22 -0.51 9.19 -5.07
N LEU A 23 -1.77 9.14 -5.48
CA LEU A 23 -2.84 8.73 -4.59
C LEU A 23 -2.56 7.32 -4.03
N PRO A 24 -2.83 7.09 -2.74
CA PRO A 24 -2.67 5.77 -2.15
C PRO A 24 -3.65 4.77 -2.74
N LEU A 25 -3.34 3.50 -2.59
CA LEU A 25 -4.21 2.38 -2.95
C LEU A 25 -4.56 2.33 -4.46
N ARG A 26 -3.64 2.78 -5.31
CA ARG A 26 -3.81 2.70 -6.76
C ARG A 26 -3.84 1.25 -7.24
N LEU A 27 -4.71 1.00 -8.21
CA LEU A 27 -4.82 -0.29 -8.88
C LEU A 27 -3.86 -0.34 -10.08
N GLY A 28 -3.00 -1.37 -10.12
CA GLY A 28 -2.22 -1.70 -11.30
C GLY A 28 -2.79 -2.96 -11.96
N LEU A 29 -2.93 -2.94 -13.29
CA LEU A 29 -3.53 -4.01 -14.08
C LEU A 29 -2.54 -4.53 -15.14
N GLY A 30 -1.36 -4.91 -14.70
CA GLY A 30 -0.30 -5.44 -15.59
C GLY A 30 1.04 -5.50 -14.86
N ASP A 31 2.09 -5.81 -15.60
CA ASP A 31 3.44 -5.83 -15.05
C ASP A 31 3.96 -4.40 -14.91
N ALA A 32 4.36 -4.05 -13.70
CA ALA A 32 5.08 -2.80 -13.49
C ALA A 32 6.43 -2.87 -14.20
N VAL A 33 6.76 -1.86 -14.98
CA VAL A 33 8.10 -1.66 -15.53
C VAL A 33 8.83 -0.61 -14.72
N ASP A 34 10.14 -0.75 -14.64
CA ASP A 34 11.01 0.27 -14.06
C ASP A 34 10.66 1.62 -14.70
N GLY A 35 10.31 2.58 -13.88
CA GLY A 35 9.90 3.87 -14.38
C GLY A 35 8.43 4.21 -14.20
N GLY A 36 7.66 3.42 -13.45
CA GLY A 36 6.24 3.68 -13.16
C GLY A 36 5.29 3.34 -14.30
N GLY A 37 5.80 2.82 -15.43
CA GLY A 37 5.01 2.31 -16.53
C GLY A 37 4.38 0.96 -16.23
N VAL A 38 3.42 0.54 -17.07
CA VAL A 38 2.82 -0.80 -17.05
C VAL A 38 3.07 -1.42 -18.41
N SER A 39 3.72 -2.60 -18.46
CA SER A 39 3.86 -3.39 -19.69
C SER A 39 2.98 -4.63 -19.60
N GLY A 40 2.39 -5.00 -20.70
CA GLY A 40 1.51 -6.16 -20.78
C GLY A 40 0.38 -6.09 -19.73
N GLY A 41 -0.85 -6.19 -20.11
CA GLY A 41 -1.96 -6.08 -19.19
C GLY A 41 -3.11 -5.32 -19.81
N ILE A 42 -4.02 -4.84 -18.99
CA ILE A 42 -5.20 -4.08 -19.46
C ILE A 42 -4.79 -2.62 -19.65
N ARG A 43 -4.98 -2.12 -20.85
CA ARG A 43 -4.71 -0.73 -21.18
C ARG A 43 -5.91 0.13 -20.77
N ILE A 44 -5.71 0.97 -19.78
CA ILE A 44 -6.70 1.97 -19.35
C ILE A 44 -6.33 3.30 -20.02
N PRO A 45 -7.23 3.95 -20.78
CA PRO A 45 -7.01 5.30 -21.28
C PRO A 45 -6.82 6.30 -20.14
N GLU A 46 -6.01 7.36 -20.36
CA GLU A 46 -5.77 8.40 -19.35
C GLU A 46 -7.04 9.18 -19.00
N ASP A 47 -7.94 9.31 -19.96
CA ASP A 47 -9.26 9.98 -19.83
C ASP A 47 -10.39 9.03 -19.45
N ALA A 48 -10.08 7.79 -19.03
CA ALA A 48 -11.09 6.81 -18.67
C ALA A 48 -11.94 7.27 -17.48
N VAL A 49 -13.26 7.27 -17.68
CA VAL A 49 -14.22 7.65 -16.65
C VAL A 49 -14.81 6.40 -16.00
N TRP A 50 -14.62 6.27 -14.71
CA TRP A 50 -15.19 5.19 -13.91
C TRP A 50 -16.63 5.51 -13.52
N THR A 51 -17.52 4.56 -13.72
CA THR A 51 -18.89 4.66 -13.20
C THR A 51 -18.88 4.31 -11.71
N MET A 52 -19.30 5.24 -10.87
CA MET A 52 -19.40 5.04 -9.42
C MET A 52 -20.84 4.71 -9.02
N THR A 53 -21.00 3.71 -8.16
CA THR A 53 -22.26 3.35 -7.50
C THR A 53 -22.03 3.13 -6.02
N GLN A 54 -23.08 3.26 -5.22
CA GLN A 54 -23.05 3.01 -3.78
C GLN A 54 -24.04 1.88 -3.44
N PRO A 55 -23.64 0.60 -3.49
CA PRO A 55 -24.53 -0.53 -3.24
C PRO A 55 -25.06 -0.62 -1.81
N GLY A 56 -24.35 -0.01 -0.86
CA GLY A 56 -24.71 0.01 0.56
C GLY A 56 -24.09 1.17 1.30
N PRO A 57 -24.46 1.42 2.57
CA PRO A 57 -23.99 2.58 3.34
C PRO A 57 -22.47 2.60 3.54
N ASN A 58 -21.83 1.42 3.60
CA ASN A 58 -20.40 1.27 3.81
C ASN A 58 -19.67 0.75 2.57
N GLN A 59 -20.30 0.80 1.40
CA GLN A 59 -19.76 0.24 0.17
C GLN A 59 -19.76 1.28 -0.94
N VAL A 60 -18.68 1.30 -1.72
CA VAL A 60 -18.57 2.07 -2.97
C VAL A 60 -18.02 1.15 -4.04
N ARG A 61 -18.63 1.16 -5.23
CA ARG A 61 -18.21 0.38 -6.40
C ARG A 61 -17.86 1.30 -7.54
N PHE A 62 -16.76 1.02 -8.18
CA PHE A 62 -16.30 1.62 -9.43
C PHE A 62 -16.26 0.57 -10.52
N GLU A 63 -16.76 0.92 -11.70
CA GLU A 63 -16.79 0.04 -12.88
C GLU A 63 -16.25 0.76 -14.10
N LEU A 64 -15.46 0.06 -14.89
CA LEU A 64 -14.87 0.54 -16.14
C LEU A 64 -14.84 -0.58 -17.18
N GLU A 65 -15.19 -0.25 -18.41
CA GLU A 65 -14.93 -1.08 -19.58
C GLU A 65 -13.74 -0.52 -20.34
N ALA A 66 -12.68 -1.32 -20.46
CA ALA A 66 -11.46 -0.93 -21.16
C ALA A 66 -10.75 -2.14 -21.79
N ASP A 67 -10.19 -1.98 -22.96
CA ASP A 67 -9.35 -2.98 -23.65
C ASP A 67 -10.01 -4.37 -23.76
N GLY A 68 -11.34 -4.43 -23.84
CA GLY A 68 -12.12 -5.68 -23.90
C GLY A 68 -12.31 -6.37 -22.55
N PHE A 69 -12.07 -5.68 -21.45
CA PHE A 69 -12.35 -6.15 -20.10
C PHE A 69 -13.40 -5.29 -19.42
N THR A 70 -14.19 -5.90 -18.56
CA THR A 70 -14.97 -5.20 -17.53
C THR A 70 -14.23 -5.32 -16.21
N ILE A 71 -13.91 -4.17 -15.64
CA ILE A 71 -13.14 -4.05 -14.40
C ILE A 71 -14.05 -3.45 -13.35
N THR A 72 -14.24 -4.15 -12.24
CA THR A 72 -15.01 -3.66 -11.10
C THR A 72 -14.10 -3.59 -9.89
N ARG A 73 -14.09 -2.46 -9.20
CA ARG A 73 -13.43 -2.31 -7.91
C ARG A 73 -14.44 -1.89 -6.86
N GLN A 74 -14.64 -2.71 -5.85
CA GLN A 74 -15.53 -2.43 -4.74
C GLN A 74 -14.72 -2.19 -3.47
N TRP A 75 -15.03 -1.13 -2.77
CA TRP A 75 -14.55 -0.83 -1.44
C TRP A 75 -15.66 -1.07 -0.43
N GLU A 76 -15.27 -1.61 0.72
CA GLU A 76 -16.15 -1.83 1.84
C GLU A 76 -15.44 -1.44 3.14
N ALA A 77 -16.07 -0.59 3.93
CA ALA A 77 -15.60 -0.25 5.26
C ALA A 77 -16.21 -1.22 6.27
N GLY A 78 -15.39 -1.77 7.16
CA GLY A 78 -15.94 -2.64 8.19
C GLY A 78 -14.91 -3.57 8.84
N GLY A 79 -15.40 -4.36 9.77
CA GLY A 79 -14.61 -5.31 10.52
C GLY A 79 -13.87 -4.68 11.69
N ALA A 80 -12.61 -4.36 11.52
CA ALA A 80 -11.77 -3.73 12.52
C ALA A 80 -11.71 -2.20 12.34
N PRO A 81 -11.31 -1.45 13.37
CA PRO A 81 -11.00 -0.03 13.23
C PRO A 81 -9.95 0.21 12.14
N TYR A 82 -10.15 1.27 11.34
CA TYR A 82 -9.23 1.68 10.26
C TYR A 82 -9.07 0.66 9.13
N GLN A 83 -9.98 -0.31 9.03
CA GLN A 83 -9.96 -1.35 8.01
C GLN A 83 -10.87 -1.01 6.84
N LEU A 84 -10.36 -1.28 5.64
CA LEU A 84 -11.11 -1.29 4.39
C LEU A 84 -10.86 -2.61 3.66
N TRP A 85 -11.88 -3.10 2.96
CA TRP A 85 -11.76 -4.19 2.02
C TRP A 85 -11.78 -3.65 0.60
N SER A 86 -10.88 -4.13 -0.24
CA SER A 86 -10.88 -3.87 -1.68
C SER A 86 -11.08 -5.19 -2.42
N THR A 87 -12.15 -5.29 -3.19
CA THR A 87 -12.39 -6.42 -4.08
C THR A 87 -12.28 -5.93 -5.52
N VAL A 88 -11.35 -6.50 -6.27
CA VAL A 88 -11.17 -6.24 -7.70
C VAL A 88 -11.65 -7.45 -8.47
N ARG A 89 -12.58 -7.26 -9.40
CA ARG A 89 -13.05 -8.28 -10.34
C ARG A 89 -12.73 -7.84 -11.75
N ILE A 90 -12.12 -8.72 -12.52
CA ILE A 90 -11.75 -8.50 -13.92
C ILE A 90 -12.39 -9.60 -14.74
N GLN A 91 -13.26 -9.22 -15.68
CA GLN A 91 -13.91 -10.15 -16.62
C GLN A 91 -13.37 -9.94 -18.01
N ASN A 92 -12.95 -11.01 -18.68
CA ASN A 92 -12.49 -10.96 -20.07
C ASN A 92 -13.68 -11.02 -21.04
N GLY A 93 -14.06 -9.89 -21.60
CA GLY A 93 -15.07 -9.78 -22.66
C GLY A 93 -14.53 -9.96 -24.08
N SER A 94 -13.21 -10.17 -24.24
CA SER A 94 -12.59 -10.37 -25.55
C SER A 94 -12.79 -11.80 -26.07
N ARG A 95 -12.44 -12.03 -27.35
CA ARG A 95 -12.59 -13.35 -27.98
C ARG A 95 -11.42 -14.32 -27.72
N GLY A 96 -10.35 -13.85 -27.12
CA GLY A 96 -9.12 -14.62 -26.87
C GLY A 96 -8.77 -14.71 -25.38
N THR A 97 -7.99 -15.72 -25.02
CA THR A 97 -7.38 -15.79 -23.68
C THR A 97 -6.40 -14.63 -23.52
N ARG A 98 -6.50 -13.90 -22.43
CA ARG A 98 -5.69 -12.72 -22.13
C ARG A 98 -5.04 -12.83 -20.73
N PRO A 99 -3.76 -12.50 -20.60
CA PRO A 99 -3.12 -12.43 -19.30
C PRO A 99 -3.56 -11.19 -18.54
N VAL A 100 -3.81 -11.35 -17.25
CA VAL A 100 -4.07 -10.25 -16.32
C VAL A 100 -3.22 -10.41 -15.07
N ARG A 101 -2.84 -9.30 -14.48
CA ARG A 101 -2.14 -9.24 -13.21
C ARG A 101 -2.64 -8.06 -12.43
N VAL A 102 -3.01 -8.28 -11.17
CA VAL A 102 -3.43 -7.23 -10.25
C VAL A 102 -2.27 -6.83 -9.36
N SER A 103 -2.12 -5.55 -9.11
CA SER A 103 -1.30 -5.01 -8.02
C SER A 103 -2.02 -3.87 -7.32
N VAL A 104 -1.80 -3.75 -6.01
CA VAL A 104 -2.28 -2.62 -5.23
C VAL A 104 -1.07 -1.85 -4.72
N ARG A 105 -1.05 -0.55 -4.96
CA ARG A 105 0.09 0.32 -4.66
C ARG A 105 -0.31 1.40 -3.69
N SER A 106 0.58 1.75 -2.80
CA SER A 106 0.44 2.94 -1.96
C SER A 106 1.68 3.80 -2.09
N ALA A 107 1.48 5.12 -2.05
CA ALA A 107 2.54 6.10 -2.10
C ALA A 107 2.43 7.06 -0.93
N HIS A 108 3.57 7.53 -0.44
CA HIS A 108 3.66 8.56 0.58
C HIS A 108 4.79 9.52 0.23
N TYR A 109 4.46 10.80 0.15
CA TYR A 109 5.44 11.85 -0.10
C TYR A 109 5.91 12.47 1.22
N VAL A 110 7.23 12.57 1.37
CA VAL A 110 7.88 13.22 2.51
C VAL A 110 8.62 14.44 2.01
N SER A 111 8.23 15.63 2.46
CA SER A 111 8.94 16.86 2.13
C SER A 111 10.31 16.88 2.80
N ARG A 112 11.29 17.52 2.16
CA ARG A 112 12.64 17.67 2.72
C ARG A 112 12.67 18.56 3.97
N GLU A 113 11.76 19.52 4.07
CA GLU A 113 11.61 20.36 5.26
C GLU A 113 11.21 19.51 6.48
N ALA A 114 10.35 18.53 6.26
CA ALA A 114 9.96 17.57 7.29
C ALA A 114 11.10 16.63 7.69
N GLU A 115 12.03 16.31 6.77
CA GLU A 115 13.20 15.48 7.04
C GLU A 115 14.33 16.25 7.80
N GLY A 116 14.39 17.56 7.66
CA GLY A 116 15.48 18.42 8.19
C GLY A 116 15.34 18.84 9.64
N SER A 117 14.24 18.57 10.29
CA SER A 117 13.95 19.03 11.66
C SER A 117 14.57 18.11 12.73
N THR A 118 15.90 18.02 12.76
CA THR A 118 16.62 17.37 13.87
C THR A 118 16.99 18.38 14.93
N PHE A 119 16.13 18.63 15.89
CA PHE A 119 16.51 19.30 17.13
C PHE A 119 16.86 18.24 18.19
N LEU A 120 18.11 18.24 18.64
CA LEU A 120 18.65 17.32 19.66
C LEU A 120 18.72 15.82 19.27
N GLY A 121 19.03 15.49 17.99
CA GLY A 121 19.29 14.09 17.61
C GLY A 121 18.07 13.17 17.67
N ARG A 122 16.86 13.72 17.80
CA ARG A 122 15.64 12.95 17.56
C ARG A 122 15.46 12.77 16.07
N PRO A 123 15.16 11.56 15.60
CA PRO A 123 14.73 11.36 14.21
C PRO A 123 13.57 12.33 13.97
N SER A 124 13.55 12.99 12.81
CA SER A 124 12.40 13.78 12.43
C SER A 124 11.15 12.90 12.54
N ASP A 125 10.04 13.46 13.04
CA ASP A 125 8.75 12.75 13.22
C ASP A 125 8.20 12.15 11.90
N VAL A 126 8.96 12.19 10.83
CA VAL A 126 8.57 11.90 9.46
C VAL A 126 9.42 10.81 8.81
N ALA A 127 10.25 10.09 9.56
CA ALA A 127 10.95 8.95 9.00
C ALA A 127 9.94 7.93 8.47
N SER A 128 9.83 7.83 7.14
CA SER A 128 8.96 6.88 6.47
C SER A 128 9.74 5.64 6.10
N PHE A 129 9.08 4.50 6.20
CA PHE A 129 9.65 3.19 5.89
C PHE A 129 8.72 2.43 4.96
N GLY A 130 9.30 1.84 3.92
CA GLY A 130 8.67 0.77 3.18
C GLY A 130 8.89 -0.56 3.92
N GLN A 131 7.87 -1.40 4.01
CA GLN A 131 7.95 -2.67 4.71
C GLN A 131 7.27 -3.77 3.91
N CYS A 132 7.85 -4.97 3.96
CA CYS A 132 7.30 -6.19 3.42
C CYS A 132 7.25 -7.27 4.50
N TYR A 133 6.15 -8.02 4.52
CA TYR A 133 6.00 -9.18 5.40
C TYR A 133 5.71 -10.42 4.56
N PHE A 134 6.40 -11.51 4.86
CA PHE A 134 6.27 -12.79 4.18
C PHE A 134 5.67 -13.85 5.10
N GLY A 135 5.02 -14.84 4.52
CA GLY A 135 4.21 -15.80 5.28
C GLY A 135 4.97 -16.69 6.27
N ASP A 136 6.28 -16.76 6.18
CA ASP A 136 7.21 -17.47 7.06
C ASP A 136 7.77 -16.62 8.21
N GLU A 137 7.08 -15.52 8.53
CA GLU A 137 7.44 -14.55 9.57
C GLU A 137 8.66 -13.68 9.25
N ASP A 138 9.15 -13.73 8.02
CA ASP A 138 10.19 -12.82 7.55
C ASP A 138 9.62 -11.42 7.31
N HIS A 139 10.28 -10.41 7.86
CA HIS A 139 9.86 -9.02 7.83
C HIS A 139 11.02 -8.13 7.41
N GLU A 140 10.86 -7.47 6.29
CA GLU A 140 11.85 -6.54 5.76
C GLU A 140 11.36 -5.11 5.89
N ARG A 141 12.29 -4.22 6.20
CA ARG A 141 12.03 -2.80 6.38
C ARG A 141 13.14 -1.99 5.74
N PHE A 142 12.77 -0.98 5.00
CA PHE A 142 13.70 -0.10 4.30
C PHE A 142 13.41 1.36 4.58
N ASP A 143 14.42 2.08 4.99
CA ASP A 143 14.41 3.52 5.11
C ASP A 143 15.02 4.19 3.86
N ARG A 144 15.05 5.53 3.86
CA ARG A 144 15.64 6.30 2.76
C ARG A 144 17.14 6.08 2.56
N LYS A 145 17.86 5.66 3.59
CA LYS A 145 19.32 5.47 3.49
C LYS A 145 19.64 4.14 2.83
N GLU A 146 18.73 3.19 2.93
CA GLU A 146 18.83 1.86 2.33
C GLU A 146 18.33 1.87 0.89
N LEU A 147 17.41 2.80 0.56
CA LEU A 147 16.93 3.08 -0.79
C LEU A 147 17.58 4.39 -1.26
N ASP A 148 18.80 4.35 -1.74
CA ASP A 148 19.52 5.49 -2.26
C ASP A 148 19.28 5.71 -3.77
N ASP A 149 19.89 6.78 -4.32
CA ASP A 149 19.74 7.12 -5.74
C ASP A 149 20.38 6.08 -6.68
N ASP A 150 21.36 5.30 -6.20
CA ASP A 150 22.03 4.25 -6.95
C ASP A 150 21.24 2.93 -6.89
N ASN A 151 20.44 2.74 -5.84
CA ASN A 151 19.57 1.58 -5.65
C ASN A 151 18.16 2.01 -5.19
N PRO A 152 17.39 2.65 -6.08
CA PRO A 152 16.11 3.27 -5.70
C PRO A 152 14.99 2.28 -5.47
N SER A 153 15.20 1.00 -5.76
CA SER A 153 14.17 -0.01 -5.61
C SER A 153 14.67 -1.25 -4.90
N HIS A 154 13.88 -1.75 -3.99
CA HIS A 154 14.06 -3.04 -3.37
C HIS A 154 12.88 -3.94 -3.76
N PHE A 155 13.21 -5.09 -4.31
CA PHE A 155 12.25 -6.17 -4.47
C PHE A 155 12.46 -7.05 -3.25
N GLY A 156 11.50 -7.08 -2.35
CA GLY A 156 11.58 -7.82 -1.11
C GLY A 156 12.27 -9.17 -1.31
N ALA A 157 13.14 -9.57 -0.43
CA ALA A 157 14.12 -10.66 -0.54
C ALA A 157 13.53 -12.00 -0.88
N GLY A 158 12.45 -12.20 -1.00
CA GLY A 158 11.92 -13.41 -1.54
C GLY A 158 11.24 -13.13 -2.86
N PHE A 159 11.80 -13.58 -3.90
CA PHE A 159 11.03 -14.03 -5.04
C PHE A 159 10.10 -15.21 -4.63
N ALA A 160 9.90 -15.37 -3.34
CA ALA A 160 9.06 -16.38 -2.77
C ALA A 160 7.59 -15.98 -2.93
N PRO A 161 6.71 -16.86 -3.40
CA PRO A 161 5.31 -16.58 -3.68
C PRO A 161 4.47 -16.51 -2.40
N ASN A 162 4.83 -15.69 -1.41
CA ASN A 162 4.10 -15.64 -0.13
C ASN A 162 4.19 -14.25 0.53
N ALA A 163 4.13 -13.18 -0.26
CA ALA A 163 4.03 -11.86 0.35
C ALA A 163 2.67 -11.71 1.07
N GLY A 164 2.72 -11.61 2.38
CA GLY A 164 1.54 -11.44 3.21
C GLY A 164 0.99 -10.02 3.12
N TRP A 165 1.88 -9.00 3.26
CA TRP A 165 1.51 -7.60 3.11
C TRP A 165 2.68 -6.69 2.72
N ALA A 166 2.31 -5.54 2.15
CA ALA A 166 3.18 -4.39 1.90
C ALA A 166 2.69 -3.19 2.71
N ALA A 167 3.59 -2.39 3.29
CA ALA A 167 3.20 -1.24 4.07
C ALA A 167 4.12 -0.04 3.86
N ILE A 168 3.55 1.16 3.99
CA ILE A 168 4.28 2.39 4.27
C ILE A 168 3.94 2.82 5.68
N THR A 169 4.95 3.06 6.48
CA THR A 169 4.76 3.46 7.88
C THR A 169 5.63 4.67 8.20
N ASN A 170 5.15 5.50 9.08
CA ASN A 170 5.96 6.49 9.78
C ASN A 170 5.98 6.18 11.29
N GLN A 171 6.42 7.12 12.11
CA GLN A 171 6.47 6.93 13.55
C GLN A 171 5.10 6.58 14.16
N TYR A 172 4.01 7.18 13.67
CA TYR A 172 2.69 7.13 14.30
C TYR A 172 1.64 6.38 13.49
N PHE A 173 1.79 6.30 12.17
CA PHE A 173 0.78 5.80 11.26
C PHE A 173 1.30 4.70 10.35
N ALA A 174 0.38 3.86 9.88
CA ALA A 174 0.62 2.83 8.90
C ALA A 174 -0.46 2.83 7.82
N THR A 175 -0.04 2.71 6.56
CA THR A 175 -0.87 2.24 5.45
C THR A 175 -0.37 0.86 5.08
N LEU A 176 -1.17 -0.17 5.33
CA LEU A 176 -0.81 -1.56 5.12
C LEU A 176 -1.80 -2.20 4.14
N ILE A 177 -1.27 -2.92 3.16
CA ILE A 177 -2.01 -3.61 2.11
C ILE A 177 -1.73 -5.10 2.31
N ALA A 178 -2.72 -5.89 2.71
CA ALA A 178 -2.58 -7.32 2.98
C ALA A 178 -3.33 -8.16 1.95
N ALA A 179 -2.71 -9.26 1.52
CA ALA A 179 -3.37 -10.27 0.71
C ALA A 179 -4.40 -11.04 1.54
N GLU A 180 -5.56 -11.32 0.97
CA GLU A 180 -6.65 -11.98 1.69
C GLU A 180 -6.87 -13.43 1.23
N ASP A 181 -7.35 -13.64 0.03
CA ASP A 181 -7.74 -14.97 -0.44
C ASP A 181 -6.57 -15.73 -1.08
N ASP A 182 -5.72 -15.01 -1.81
CA ASP A 182 -4.54 -15.56 -2.49
C ASP A 182 -3.29 -14.87 -1.98
N ALA A 183 -2.23 -15.64 -1.72
CA ALA A 183 -0.94 -15.08 -1.41
C ALA A 183 -0.44 -14.19 -2.56
N ALA A 184 0.04 -13.01 -2.24
CA ALA A 184 0.66 -12.18 -3.24
C ALA A 184 1.99 -12.78 -3.70
N GLU A 185 2.32 -12.61 -4.97
CA GLU A 185 3.57 -13.09 -5.54
C GLU A 185 4.77 -12.30 -5.02
N ARG A 186 4.59 -10.98 -4.86
CA ARG A 186 5.68 -10.07 -4.46
C ARG A 186 5.18 -8.89 -3.65
N CYS A 187 6.03 -8.47 -2.74
CA CYS A 187 6.07 -7.14 -2.19
C CYS A 187 7.21 -6.35 -2.85
N GLN A 188 6.93 -5.13 -3.26
CA GLN A 188 7.92 -4.23 -3.88
C GLN A 188 7.95 -2.92 -3.10
N ILE A 189 9.15 -2.40 -2.89
CA ILE A 189 9.38 -1.10 -2.26
C ILE A 189 10.27 -0.32 -3.20
N TRP A 190 9.96 0.96 -3.44
CA TRP A 190 10.86 1.83 -4.19
C TRP A 190 10.69 3.29 -3.79
N MET A 191 11.70 4.05 -4.12
CA MET A 191 11.74 5.48 -3.97
C MET A 191 11.72 6.10 -5.36
N ASP A 192 10.78 6.98 -5.63
CA ASP A 192 10.70 7.68 -6.91
C ASP A 192 11.02 9.16 -6.72
N ASN A 193 12.22 9.54 -7.14
CA ASN A 193 12.65 10.94 -7.17
C ASN A 193 12.64 11.53 -8.59
N ARG A 194 12.15 10.77 -9.57
CA ARG A 194 12.19 11.19 -10.99
C ARG A 194 11.29 12.40 -11.24
N GLY A 195 11.86 13.39 -11.90
CA GLY A 195 11.16 14.62 -12.25
C GLY A 195 10.96 15.60 -11.10
N ARG A 196 11.47 15.29 -9.90
CA ARG A 196 11.50 16.24 -8.78
C ARG A 196 12.94 16.46 -8.33
N PRO A 197 13.38 17.72 -8.15
CA PRO A 197 14.66 17.94 -7.51
C PRO A 197 14.64 17.28 -6.13
N GLN A 198 15.66 16.51 -5.78
CA GLN A 198 15.86 15.97 -4.43
C GLN A 198 15.72 17.02 -3.33
N ALA A 199 15.87 18.29 -3.74
CA ALA A 199 15.67 19.45 -2.88
C ALA A 199 14.27 19.58 -2.29
N VAL A 200 13.25 18.90 -2.87
CA VAL A 200 11.84 19.14 -2.51
C VAL A 200 11.28 18.02 -1.62
N GLY A 201 11.75 16.79 -1.76
CA GLY A 201 11.30 15.67 -0.94
C GLY A 201 11.44 14.31 -1.64
N THR A 202 10.98 13.27 -0.99
CA THR A 202 11.07 11.88 -1.43
C THR A 202 9.69 11.25 -1.51
N LEU A 203 9.40 10.56 -2.61
CA LEU A 203 8.24 9.73 -2.76
C LEU A 203 8.61 8.27 -2.46
N PHE A 204 8.01 7.70 -1.43
CA PHE A 204 8.07 6.28 -1.16
C PHE A 204 6.85 5.59 -1.78
N GLU A 205 7.06 4.48 -2.46
CA GLU A 205 5.99 3.63 -2.94
C GLU A 205 6.20 2.19 -2.48
N VAL A 206 5.09 1.52 -2.20
CA VAL A 206 5.04 0.08 -2.00
C VAL A 206 3.96 -0.53 -2.87
N ALA A 207 4.17 -1.76 -3.30
CA ALA A 207 3.16 -2.52 -4.03
C ALA A 207 3.06 -3.94 -3.51
N LEU A 208 1.84 -4.40 -3.37
CA LEU A 208 1.52 -5.81 -3.26
C LEU A 208 1.05 -6.31 -4.63
N ARG A 209 1.74 -7.30 -5.17
CA ARG A 209 1.55 -7.80 -6.53
C ARG A 209 1.10 -9.25 -6.52
N TYR A 210 -0.02 -9.51 -7.15
CA TYR A 210 -0.62 -10.83 -7.24
C TYR A 210 -0.08 -11.65 -8.43
N PRO A 211 -0.26 -12.98 -8.43
CA PRO A 211 0.13 -13.82 -9.55
C PRO A 211 -0.54 -13.41 -10.86
N ARG A 212 0.16 -13.68 -11.97
CA ARG A 212 -0.42 -13.55 -13.31
C ARG A 212 -1.39 -14.69 -13.58
N VAL A 213 -2.56 -14.34 -14.09
CA VAL A 213 -3.62 -15.29 -14.43
C VAL A 213 -3.98 -15.18 -15.90
N GLU A 214 -4.17 -16.29 -16.58
CA GLU A 214 -4.65 -16.35 -17.96
C GLU A 214 -6.18 -16.49 -17.95
N LEU A 215 -6.89 -15.45 -18.40
CA LEU A 215 -8.34 -15.44 -18.45
C LEU A 215 -8.84 -15.84 -19.84
N ALA A 216 -9.58 -16.95 -19.90
CA ALA A 216 -10.31 -17.35 -21.10
C ALA A 216 -11.45 -16.35 -21.42
N PRO A 217 -11.97 -16.33 -22.67
CA PRO A 217 -13.14 -15.52 -23.01
C PRO A 217 -14.32 -15.77 -22.08
N GLY A 218 -14.91 -14.71 -21.55
CA GLY A 218 -16.02 -14.76 -20.60
C GLY A 218 -15.65 -15.14 -19.16
N ALA A 219 -14.43 -15.58 -18.91
CA ALA A 219 -13.95 -15.89 -17.54
C ALA A 219 -13.69 -14.61 -16.75
N ASP A 220 -13.75 -14.73 -15.43
CA ASP A 220 -13.40 -13.66 -14.52
C ASP A 220 -12.39 -14.12 -13.46
N HIS A 221 -11.71 -13.14 -12.88
CA HIS A 221 -10.79 -13.30 -11.76
C HIS A 221 -11.13 -12.28 -10.69
N VAL A 222 -11.09 -12.71 -9.43
CA VAL A 222 -11.37 -11.86 -8.27
C VAL A 222 -10.14 -11.84 -7.37
N THR A 223 -9.72 -10.65 -6.99
CA THR A 223 -8.65 -10.44 -6.02
C THR A 223 -9.19 -9.63 -4.84
N ARG A 224 -9.00 -10.12 -3.63
CA ARG A 224 -9.37 -9.40 -2.40
C ARG A 224 -8.13 -8.95 -1.64
N THR A 225 -8.20 -7.73 -1.13
CA THR A 225 -7.13 -7.08 -0.39
C THR A 225 -7.71 -6.44 0.84
N ALA A 226 -7.16 -6.73 2.01
CA ALA A 226 -7.44 -5.98 3.22
C ALA A 226 -6.49 -4.78 3.30
N VAL A 227 -7.00 -3.64 3.73
CA VAL A 227 -6.23 -2.41 3.88
C VAL A 227 -6.43 -1.86 5.28
N TYR A 228 -5.33 -1.57 5.95
CA TYR A 228 -5.31 -0.81 7.18
C TYR A 228 -4.77 0.60 6.90
N MET A 229 -5.51 1.64 7.29
CA MET A 229 -5.06 3.02 7.21
C MET A 229 -5.35 3.73 8.51
N GLY A 230 -4.37 3.77 9.41
CA GLY A 230 -4.61 4.27 10.76
C GLY A 230 -3.35 4.46 11.58
N PRO A 231 -3.52 4.85 12.85
CA PRO A 231 -2.42 4.95 13.80
C PRO A 231 -1.81 3.57 14.07
N LYS A 232 -0.55 3.53 14.49
CA LYS A 232 0.11 2.31 14.96
C LYS A 232 -0.42 1.91 16.36
N ASP A 233 -1.73 1.74 16.45
CA ASP A 233 -2.42 1.27 17.64
C ASP A 233 -2.40 -0.26 17.65
N LEU A 234 -1.77 -0.86 18.66
CA LEU A 234 -1.57 -2.30 18.73
C LEU A 234 -2.89 -3.09 18.78
N ASP A 235 -3.92 -2.55 19.44
CA ASP A 235 -5.21 -3.23 19.53
C ASP A 235 -5.95 -3.20 18.20
N ALA A 236 -5.92 -2.05 17.51
CA ALA A 236 -6.51 -1.92 16.19
C ALA A 236 -5.77 -2.78 15.14
N MET A 237 -4.43 -2.81 15.18
CA MET A 237 -3.63 -3.63 14.27
C MET A 237 -3.76 -5.12 14.56
N HIS A 238 -3.92 -5.51 15.85
CA HIS A 238 -4.23 -6.88 16.21
C HIS A 238 -5.63 -7.30 15.72
N ALA A 239 -6.63 -6.41 15.86
CA ALA A 239 -7.97 -6.65 15.35
C ALA A 239 -8.03 -6.73 13.82
N PHE A 240 -7.18 -6.00 13.11
CA PHE A 240 -7.01 -6.12 11.66
C PHE A 240 -6.49 -7.50 11.26
N GLY A 241 -5.66 -8.13 12.08
CA GLY A 241 -5.06 -9.42 11.78
C GLY A 241 -3.83 -9.34 10.88
N HIS A 242 -3.62 -10.30 10.01
CA HIS A 242 -2.52 -10.39 9.02
C HIS A 242 -1.11 -10.21 9.61
N LYS A 243 -0.93 -10.45 10.91
CA LYS A 243 0.33 -10.12 11.62
C LYS A 243 0.73 -8.63 11.50
N ALA A 244 -0.25 -7.73 11.35
CA ALA A 244 -0.02 -6.30 11.12
C ALA A 244 0.79 -5.63 12.24
N THR A 245 0.76 -6.17 13.47
CA THR A 245 1.57 -5.69 14.59
C THR A 245 3.07 -5.78 14.33
N ALA A 246 3.53 -6.64 13.41
CA ALA A 246 4.92 -6.67 12.96
C ALA A 246 5.39 -5.36 12.31
N ALA A 247 4.46 -4.55 11.77
CA ALA A 247 4.79 -3.22 11.24
C ALA A 247 5.10 -2.18 12.31
N VAL A 248 4.86 -2.51 13.61
CA VAL A 248 5.19 -1.65 14.73
C VAL A 248 6.59 -1.99 15.21
N ASP A 249 7.52 -1.09 14.96
CA ASP A 249 8.88 -1.23 15.49
C ASP A 249 8.94 -0.61 16.89
N LEU A 250 9.10 -1.45 17.89
CA LEU A 250 9.30 -1.04 19.29
C LEU A 250 10.78 -0.78 19.60
N GLY A 251 11.64 -0.86 18.60
CA GLY A 251 13.09 -0.64 18.72
C GLY A 251 13.82 -1.75 19.47
N TRP A 252 15.07 -1.50 19.84
CA TRP A 252 15.92 -2.48 20.52
C TRP A 252 15.36 -2.98 21.86
N PHE A 253 14.50 -2.20 22.47
CA PHE A 253 13.88 -2.55 23.75
C PHE A 253 12.53 -3.27 23.60
N THR A 254 12.25 -3.92 22.49
CA THR A 254 10.97 -4.59 22.20
C THR A 254 10.51 -5.46 23.37
N PHE A 255 11.38 -6.31 23.94
CA PHE A 255 11.03 -7.20 25.05
C PHE A 255 10.67 -6.46 26.35
N ILE A 256 11.29 -5.30 26.60
CA ILE A 256 10.99 -4.45 27.76
C ILE A 256 9.69 -3.66 27.47
N ALA A 257 9.54 -3.16 26.26
CA ALA A 257 8.38 -2.38 25.85
C ALA A 257 7.10 -3.23 25.88
N GLU A 258 7.14 -4.48 25.41
CA GLU A 258 6.00 -5.41 25.50
C GLU A 258 5.59 -5.69 26.94
N GLY A 259 6.57 -5.92 27.84
CA GLY A 259 6.32 -6.10 29.26
C GLY A 259 5.70 -4.87 29.92
N LEU A 260 6.17 -3.66 29.58
CA LEU A 260 5.63 -2.41 30.08
C LEU A 260 4.22 -2.12 29.55
N VAL A 261 3.97 -2.37 28.27
CA VAL A 261 2.63 -2.25 27.67
C VAL A 261 1.64 -3.20 28.35
N TRP A 262 2.08 -4.44 28.64
CA TRP A 262 1.25 -5.39 29.38
C TRP A 262 0.96 -4.92 30.81
N LEU A 263 1.93 -4.30 31.49
CA LEU A 263 1.77 -3.80 32.87
C LEU A 263 0.86 -2.57 32.96
N LEU A 264 0.80 -1.76 31.89
CA LEU A 264 0.04 -0.51 31.84
C LEU A 264 -1.41 -0.68 31.31
N ARG A 265 -1.76 -1.87 30.86
CA ARG A 265 -3.13 -2.28 30.51
C ARG A 265 -3.87 -2.80 31.73
#